data_866d9a04a7f62f86e5878ea4754a9c77
#
_entry.id   866d9a04a7f62f86e5878ea4754a9c77
#
_cell.length_a   1.000
_cell.length_b   1.000
_cell.length_c   1.000
_cell.angle_alpha   90.00
_cell.angle_beta   90.00
_cell.angle_gamma   90.00
#
_symmetry.space_group_name_H-M   'P 1'
#
loop_
_entity.id
_entity.type
_entity.pdbx_description
1 polymer ?
#
loop_
_entity_poly.entity_id
_entity_poly.type
_entity_poly.pdbx_seq_one_letter_code
_entity_poly.pdbx_strand_id
1 'polypeptide(L)'
;GMYTLKHENGILLAFDTYNKIFHKFSDPQSDGVGFGGDYEFYIMEHNSSQIMLKGKKTNQRIEMRKLSSDISWSEYLSGIDKMASLVDTKYLDMLLNGESISMLAKSSSARCFNLSYTVNDKVETKLVSFILTADGAKCANPVTIGGTTIESLKWDDAERKLVFKDDKNTIEIGTLPINRIFNQTTDTWYFANKRSSTRFRQLWNS
;
A
#
# COMPACT_ATOMS: atom_id res chain seq x y z
N GLY A 1 1.10 -18.61 15.05
CA GLY A 1 0.35 -19.61 14.31
C GLY A 1 1.22 -20.82 14.06
N MET A 2 0.61 -21.98 13.99
CA MET A 2 1.32 -23.21 13.63
C MET A 2 1.30 -23.41 12.13
N TYR A 3 2.28 -24.14 11.63
CA TYR A 3 2.36 -24.56 10.24
C TYR A 3 2.82 -26.01 10.18
N THR A 4 2.55 -26.67 9.08
CA THR A 4 3.06 -28.01 8.80
C THR A 4 3.75 -28.03 7.43
N LEU A 5 4.74 -28.90 7.28
CA LEU A 5 5.35 -29.20 6.00
C LEU A 5 4.81 -30.57 5.54
N LYS A 6 4.26 -30.59 4.35
CA LYS A 6 3.72 -31.80 3.69
C LYS A 6 4.56 -32.10 2.45
N HIS A 7 4.55 -33.34 2.05
CA HIS A 7 5.21 -33.79 0.81
C HIS A 7 4.13 -34.20 -0.19
N GLU A 8 3.81 -33.27 -1.12
CA GLU A 8 2.88 -33.48 -2.23
C GLU A 8 3.51 -32.89 -3.49
N ASN A 9 3.76 -33.63 -4.53
CA ASN A 9 4.33 -33.08 -5.77
C ASN A 9 5.39 -31.96 -5.58
N GLY A 10 6.05 -31.95 -4.43
CA GLY A 10 6.95 -30.92 -3.93
C GLY A 10 6.78 -30.68 -2.44
N ILE A 11 7.54 -29.76 -1.86
CA ILE A 11 7.41 -29.38 -0.45
C ILE A 11 6.29 -28.35 -0.34
N LEU A 12 5.26 -28.68 0.43
CA LEU A 12 4.09 -27.85 0.69
C LEU A 12 4.16 -27.31 2.11
N LEU A 13 4.14 -26.00 2.26
CA LEU A 13 3.96 -25.27 3.53
C LEU A 13 2.46 -25.03 3.73
N ALA A 14 1.88 -25.58 4.78
CA ALA A 14 0.46 -25.45 5.08
C ALA A 14 0.22 -24.77 6.41
N PHE A 15 -0.69 -23.81 6.44
CA PHE A 15 -1.20 -23.11 7.62
C PHE A 15 -2.58 -23.69 8.00
N ASP A 16 -2.67 -25.01 8.07
CA ASP A 16 -3.91 -25.80 8.15
C ASP A 16 -4.48 -25.92 9.59
N THR A 17 -3.76 -25.48 10.61
CA THR A 17 -4.27 -25.39 11.99
C THR A 17 -5.08 -24.12 12.26
N TYR A 18 -5.95 -23.77 11.36
CA TYR A 18 -6.81 -22.59 11.35
C TYR A 18 -6.06 -21.30 11.71
N ASN A 19 -5.13 -20.92 10.86
CA ASN A 19 -4.48 -19.62 10.96
C ASN A 19 -5.49 -18.52 10.56
N LYS A 20 -5.95 -17.74 11.53
CA LYS A 20 -6.99 -16.72 11.34
C LYS A 20 -6.68 -15.69 10.23
N ILE A 21 -5.40 -15.46 9.94
CA ILE A 21 -4.98 -14.50 8.90
C ILE A 21 -5.13 -15.14 7.52
N PHE A 22 -4.53 -16.30 7.28
CA PHE A 22 -4.58 -16.95 5.98
C PHE A 22 -6.00 -17.44 5.67
N HIS A 23 -6.69 -18.04 6.63
CA HIS A 23 -8.05 -18.53 6.43
C HIS A 23 -9.05 -17.39 6.19
N LYS A 24 -8.84 -16.20 6.76
CA LYS A 24 -9.66 -15.02 6.42
C LYS A 24 -9.65 -14.69 4.93
N PHE A 25 -8.53 -14.91 4.24
CA PHE A 25 -8.41 -14.65 2.81
C PHE A 25 -8.79 -15.85 1.94
N SER A 26 -8.69 -17.07 2.47
CA SER A 26 -8.99 -18.30 1.72
C SER A 26 -10.43 -18.77 1.86
N ASP A 27 -11.04 -18.57 3.03
CA ASP A 27 -12.38 -19.03 3.33
C ASP A 27 -13.46 -18.14 2.71
N PRO A 28 -14.58 -18.71 2.24
CA PRO A 28 -15.72 -17.94 1.81
C PRO A 28 -16.26 -17.04 2.93
N GLN A 29 -16.48 -15.78 2.62
CA GLN A 29 -17.11 -14.83 3.56
C GLN A 29 -18.63 -14.91 3.54
N SER A 30 -19.20 -15.37 2.41
CA SER A 30 -20.62 -15.70 2.19
C SER A 30 -20.70 -16.61 0.96
N ASP A 31 -21.77 -17.33 0.80
CA ASP A 31 -22.10 -18.29 -0.28
C ASP A 31 -21.08 -18.48 -1.42
N GLY A 32 -19.92 -19.04 -1.09
CA GLY A 32 -18.89 -19.41 -2.06
C GLY A 32 -17.92 -18.29 -2.46
N VAL A 33 -18.09 -17.08 -1.94
CA VAL A 33 -17.22 -15.93 -2.28
C VAL A 33 -16.19 -15.71 -1.18
N GLY A 34 -14.93 -16.10 -1.44
CA GLY A 34 -13.76 -15.75 -0.63
C GLY A 34 -12.94 -14.65 -1.29
N PHE A 35 -11.91 -14.12 -0.59
CA PHE A 35 -10.96 -13.17 -1.15
C PHE A 35 -9.95 -13.82 -2.12
N GLY A 36 -10.11 -15.11 -2.43
CA GLY A 36 -9.24 -15.83 -3.36
C GLY A 36 -7.84 -16.11 -2.84
N GLY A 37 -7.63 -16.08 -1.54
CA GLY A 37 -6.34 -16.39 -0.92
C GLY A 37 -6.06 -17.89 -0.81
N ASP A 38 -4.82 -18.21 -0.50
CA ASP A 38 -4.34 -19.57 -0.19
C ASP A 38 -3.94 -19.68 1.28
N TYR A 39 -3.99 -20.85 1.84
CA TYR A 39 -3.36 -21.21 3.12
C TYR A 39 -2.36 -22.37 2.97
N GLU A 40 -2.24 -22.94 1.76
CA GLU A 40 -1.26 -23.95 1.36
C GLU A 40 -0.41 -23.41 0.21
N PHE A 41 0.91 -23.55 0.34
CA PHE A 41 1.87 -22.99 -0.60
C PHE A 41 2.99 -23.96 -0.93
N TYR A 42 3.30 -24.16 -2.19
CA TYR A 42 4.49 -24.85 -2.62
C TYR A 42 5.72 -23.98 -2.39
N ILE A 43 6.76 -24.55 -1.80
CA ILE A 43 8.08 -23.90 -1.71
C ILE A 43 8.77 -24.10 -3.06
N MET A 44 8.94 -23.00 -3.79
CA MET A 44 9.55 -23.02 -5.13
C MET A 44 11.07 -22.89 -5.04
N GLU A 45 11.53 -21.96 -4.25
CA GLU A 45 12.94 -21.64 -4.05
C GLU A 45 13.15 -21.16 -2.63
N HIS A 46 14.31 -21.43 -2.07
CA HIS A 46 14.69 -20.90 -0.76
C HIS A 46 16.22 -20.73 -0.65
N ASN A 47 16.61 -19.79 0.16
CA ASN A 47 17.97 -19.61 0.63
C ASN A 47 17.97 -19.15 2.10
N SER A 48 19.10 -18.71 2.62
CA SER A 48 19.24 -18.30 4.04
C SER A 48 18.43 -17.05 4.40
N SER A 49 17.99 -16.25 3.44
CA SER A 49 17.35 -14.95 3.64
C SER A 49 15.93 -14.85 3.08
N GLN A 50 15.53 -15.73 2.18
CA GLN A 50 14.22 -15.66 1.53
C GLN A 50 13.66 -17.03 1.16
N ILE A 51 12.34 -17.08 1.04
CA ILE A 51 11.58 -18.22 0.55
C ILE A 51 10.60 -17.69 -0.51
N MET A 52 10.60 -18.33 -1.68
CA MET A 52 9.61 -18.08 -2.73
C MET A 52 8.53 -19.14 -2.64
N LEU A 53 7.30 -18.69 -2.43
CA LEU A 53 6.12 -19.54 -2.33
C LEU A 53 5.22 -19.38 -3.54
N LYS A 54 4.49 -20.45 -3.87
CA LYS A 54 3.43 -20.46 -4.87
C LYS A 54 2.16 -21.02 -4.25
N GLY A 55 1.08 -20.26 -4.27
CA GLY A 55 -0.23 -20.69 -3.78
C GLY A 55 -0.72 -21.94 -4.50
N LYS A 56 -1.19 -22.93 -3.74
CA LYS A 56 -1.67 -24.21 -4.29
C LYS A 56 -2.94 -24.03 -5.13
N LYS A 57 -3.84 -23.16 -4.71
CA LYS A 57 -5.13 -22.90 -5.36
C LYS A 57 -5.03 -21.79 -6.41
N THR A 58 -4.39 -20.67 -6.04
CA THR A 58 -4.42 -19.44 -6.86
C THR A 58 -3.22 -19.29 -7.79
N ASN A 59 -2.16 -20.09 -7.59
CA ASN A 59 -0.85 -19.93 -8.25
C ASN A 59 -0.17 -18.59 -8.01
N GLN A 60 -0.66 -17.76 -7.08
CA GLN A 60 -0.03 -16.49 -6.73
C GLN A 60 1.35 -16.73 -6.10
N ARG A 61 2.30 -15.87 -6.44
CA ARG A 61 3.65 -15.92 -5.88
C ARG A 61 3.75 -15.02 -4.67
N ILE A 62 4.39 -15.52 -3.62
CA ILE A 62 4.68 -14.79 -2.39
C ILE A 62 6.17 -14.90 -2.11
N GLU A 63 6.82 -13.78 -1.96
CA GLU A 63 8.19 -13.71 -1.45
C GLU A 63 8.14 -13.46 0.06
N MET A 64 8.71 -14.39 0.84
CA MET A 64 8.94 -14.19 2.28
C MET A 64 10.41 -13.89 2.51
N ARG A 65 10.71 -12.77 3.13
CA ARG A 65 12.07 -12.39 3.53
C ARG A 65 12.23 -12.61 5.03
N LYS A 66 13.38 -13.18 5.39
CA LYS A 66 13.73 -13.36 6.78
C LYS A 66 13.95 -11.99 7.43
N LEU A 67 13.32 -11.76 8.57
CA LEU A 67 13.61 -10.59 9.38
C LEU A 67 15.05 -10.67 9.87
N SER A 68 15.76 -9.53 9.88
CA SER A 68 17.11 -9.45 10.44
C SER A 68 17.10 -9.93 11.90
N SER A 69 18.15 -10.64 12.31
CA SER A 69 18.31 -11.08 13.70
C SER A 69 18.47 -9.93 14.69
N ASP A 70 18.82 -8.74 14.19
CA ASP A 70 19.06 -7.54 14.99
C ASP A 70 17.76 -6.81 15.36
N ILE A 71 16.64 -7.22 14.76
CA ILE A 71 15.32 -6.61 14.96
C ILE A 71 14.38 -7.65 15.57
N SER A 72 13.81 -7.34 16.70
CA SER A 72 12.76 -8.18 17.31
C SER A 72 11.45 -8.06 16.55
N TRP A 73 10.59 -9.07 16.62
CA TRP A 73 9.24 -9.00 16.05
C TRP A 73 8.42 -7.83 16.61
N SER A 74 8.60 -7.52 17.91
CA SER A 74 7.90 -6.42 18.56
C SER A 74 8.30 -5.07 17.95
N GLU A 75 9.59 -4.85 17.74
CA GLU A 75 10.12 -3.63 17.11
C GLU A 75 9.64 -3.50 15.67
N TYR A 76 9.71 -4.59 14.90
CA TYR A 76 9.25 -4.59 13.52
C TYR A 76 7.75 -4.24 13.41
N LEU A 77 6.91 -4.88 14.20
CA LEU A 77 5.47 -4.61 14.20
C LEU A 77 5.15 -3.21 14.72
N SER A 78 5.84 -2.72 15.75
CA SER A 78 5.69 -1.35 16.23
C SER A 78 6.11 -0.31 15.18
N GLY A 79 7.14 -0.62 14.38
CA GLY A 79 7.53 0.20 13.24
C GLY A 79 6.42 0.29 12.17
N ILE A 80 5.78 -0.84 11.86
CA ILE A 80 4.64 -0.86 10.92
C ILE A 80 3.44 -0.07 11.47
N ASP A 81 3.11 -0.21 12.76
CA ASP A 81 2.01 0.52 13.39
C ASP A 81 2.30 2.04 13.43
N LYS A 82 3.54 2.43 13.74
CA LYS A 82 4.00 3.82 13.62
C LYS A 82 3.79 4.33 12.19
N MET A 83 4.26 3.58 11.19
CA MET A 83 4.11 3.95 9.79
C MET A 83 2.65 4.06 9.38
N ALA A 84 1.80 3.13 9.82
CA ALA A 84 0.36 3.19 9.56
C ALA A 84 -0.26 4.48 10.10
N SER A 85 0.13 4.92 11.30
CA SER A 85 -0.35 6.17 11.90
C SER A 85 0.15 7.41 11.15
N LEU A 86 1.39 7.39 10.65
CA LEU A 86 1.97 8.52 9.90
C LEU A 86 1.33 8.67 8.51
N VAL A 87 0.96 7.57 7.88
CA VAL A 87 0.32 7.55 6.53
C VAL A 87 -1.21 7.59 6.64
N ASP A 88 -1.78 7.64 7.84
CA ASP A 88 -3.24 7.62 8.06
C ASP A 88 -3.92 8.96 7.78
N THR A 89 -3.56 9.60 6.69
CA THR A 89 -4.24 10.78 6.17
C THR A 89 -5.12 10.40 5.00
N LYS A 90 -6.30 11.00 4.93
CA LYS A 90 -7.29 10.67 3.89
C LYS A 90 -6.84 11.12 2.50
N TYR A 91 -6.13 12.24 2.44
CA TYR A 91 -5.65 12.83 1.19
C TYR A 91 -4.15 13.07 1.28
N LEU A 92 -3.46 12.60 0.27
CA LEU A 92 -2.02 12.75 0.11
C LEU A 92 -1.74 13.48 -1.19
N ASP A 93 -0.67 14.24 -1.22
CA ASP A 93 -0.12 14.87 -2.43
C ASP A 93 1.08 14.07 -2.92
N MET A 94 1.13 13.79 -4.20
CA MET A 94 2.30 13.19 -4.84
C MET A 94 3.02 14.24 -5.66
N LEU A 95 4.29 14.42 -5.37
CA LEU A 95 5.16 15.33 -6.10
C LEU A 95 6.18 14.54 -6.92
N LEU A 96 6.45 15.01 -8.11
CA LEU A 96 7.59 14.58 -8.94
C LEU A 96 8.52 15.78 -9.07
N ASN A 97 9.75 15.67 -8.56
CA ASN A 97 10.75 16.72 -8.57
C ASN A 97 10.23 18.05 -7.96
N GLY A 98 9.42 17.95 -6.91
CA GLY A 98 8.83 19.09 -6.22
C GLY A 98 7.54 19.63 -6.84
N GLU A 99 7.15 19.18 -8.03
CA GLU A 99 5.89 19.55 -8.67
C GLU A 99 4.79 18.54 -8.35
N SER A 100 3.62 19.02 -7.92
CA SER A 100 2.47 18.15 -7.68
C SER A 100 1.94 17.57 -8.96
N ILE A 101 1.95 16.27 -9.05
CA ILE A 101 1.47 15.52 -10.22
C ILE A 101 0.15 14.82 -9.95
N SER A 102 -0.19 14.57 -8.70
CA SER A 102 -1.40 13.86 -8.35
C SER A 102 -1.82 14.10 -6.91
N MET A 103 -3.13 14.08 -6.70
CA MET A 103 -3.73 13.91 -5.38
C MET A 103 -4.14 12.45 -5.21
N LEU A 104 -3.65 11.83 -4.14
CA LEU A 104 -3.95 10.44 -3.81
C LEU A 104 -5.08 10.36 -2.80
N ALA A 105 -6.05 9.51 -3.06
CA ALA A 105 -7.05 9.14 -2.07
C ALA A 105 -6.75 7.74 -1.54
N LYS A 106 -6.44 7.64 -0.25
CA LYS A 106 -6.25 6.35 0.42
C LYS A 106 -7.60 5.67 0.62
N SER A 107 -7.72 4.43 0.18
CA SER A 107 -8.87 3.60 0.54
C SER A 107 -8.75 3.15 1.99
N SER A 108 -9.78 3.39 2.80
CA SER A 108 -9.83 2.96 4.20
C SER A 108 -9.97 1.45 4.38
N SER A 109 -10.49 0.76 3.38
CA SER A 109 -10.77 -0.68 3.42
C SER A 109 -9.72 -1.54 2.71
N ALA A 110 -8.94 -0.95 1.81
CA ALA A 110 -7.88 -1.64 1.09
C ALA A 110 -6.57 -0.84 1.20
N ARG A 111 -5.44 -1.55 1.31
CA ARG A 111 -4.11 -0.92 1.28
C ARG A 111 -3.75 -0.53 -0.14
N CYS A 112 -4.44 0.46 -0.66
CA CYS A 112 -4.22 0.98 -1.99
C CYS A 112 -4.45 2.49 -2.05
N PHE A 113 -3.74 3.14 -2.98
CA PHE A 113 -3.96 4.51 -3.37
C PHE A 113 -4.67 4.56 -4.72
N ASN A 114 -5.67 5.40 -4.84
CA ASN A 114 -6.17 5.83 -6.13
C ASN A 114 -5.29 6.99 -6.61
N LEU A 115 -4.46 6.72 -7.60
CA LEU A 115 -3.57 7.69 -8.22
C LEU A 115 -4.27 8.23 -9.46
N SER A 116 -4.57 9.53 -9.48
CA SER A 116 -5.11 10.21 -10.66
C SER A 116 -4.10 11.25 -11.15
N TYR A 117 -3.70 11.16 -12.41
CA TYR A 117 -2.72 12.06 -13.02
C TYR A 117 -3.10 12.37 -14.47
N THR A 118 -2.60 13.48 -15.00
CA THR A 118 -2.91 13.91 -16.35
C THR A 118 -1.80 13.50 -17.31
N VAL A 119 -2.18 12.83 -18.40
CA VAL A 119 -1.30 12.48 -19.51
C VAL A 119 -1.97 12.91 -20.81
N ASN A 120 -1.30 13.74 -21.61
CA ASN A 120 -1.84 14.24 -22.89
C ASN A 120 -3.26 14.82 -22.74
N ASP A 121 -3.47 15.67 -21.74
CA ASP A 121 -4.75 16.31 -21.40
C ASP A 121 -5.89 15.35 -21.02
N LYS A 122 -5.56 14.07 -20.77
CA LYS A 122 -6.51 13.08 -20.28
C LYS A 122 -6.16 12.68 -18.86
N VAL A 123 -7.16 12.58 -18.01
CA VAL A 123 -7.00 12.06 -16.64
C VAL A 123 -6.97 10.55 -16.71
N GLU A 124 -5.85 9.98 -16.29
CA GLU A 124 -5.69 8.55 -16.03
C GLU A 124 -5.79 8.26 -14.55
N THR A 125 -6.40 7.14 -14.20
CA THR A 125 -6.50 6.67 -12.82
C THR A 125 -5.92 5.28 -12.71
N LYS A 126 -5.02 5.08 -11.74
CA LYS A 126 -4.44 3.78 -11.39
C LYS A 126 -4.71 3.44 -9.93
N LEU A 127 -5.03 2.20 -9.68
CA LEU A 127 -5.06 1.64 -8.33
C LEU A 127 -3.68 1.07 -8.00
N VAL A 128 -3.03 1.64 -7.00
CA VAL A 128 -1.70 1.23 -6.54
C VAL A 128 -1.83 0.52 -5.21
N SER A 129 -1.70 -0.80 -5.22
CA SER A 129 -1.68 -1.60 -4.00
C SER A 129 -0.30 -1.53 -3.34
N PHE A 130 -0.26 -1.42 -2.02
CA PHE A 130 0.97 -1.31 -1.26
C PHE A 130 0.89 -2.06 0.08
N ILE A 131 2.04 -2.38 0.64
CA ILE A 131 2.19 -2.80 2.02
C ILE A 131 3.06 -1.78 2.76
N LEU A 132 2.78 -1.59 4.04
CA LEU A 132 3.66 -0.81 4.91
C LEU A 132 4.80 -1.69 5.42
N THR A 133 5.98 -1.10 5.46
CA THR A 133 7.16 -1.66 6.12
C THR A 133 7.50 -0.82 7.35
N ALA A 134 8.43 -1.24 8.17
CA ALA A 134 8.84 -0.46 9.36
C ALA A 134 9.48 0.88 8.99
N ASP A 135 9.98 1.03 7.76
CA ASP A 135 10.71 2.18 7.25
C ASP A 135 10.05 2.88 6.05
N GLY A 136 8.82 2.48 5.68
CA GLY A 136 8.11 3.10 4.57
C GLY A 136 6.97 2.28 3.98
N ALA A 137 6.92 2.22 2.66
CA ALA A 137 5.90 1.47 1.92
C ALA A 137 6.53 0.75 0.72
N LYS A 138 6.01 -0.43 0.38
CA LYS A 138 6.38 -1.21 -0.80
C LYS A 138 5.16 -1.43 -1.68
N CYS A 139 5.27 -1.14 -2.97
CA CYS A 139 4.22 -1.43 -3.94
C CYS A 139 4.09 -2.94 -4.16
N ALA A 140 2.86 -3.45 -4.30
CA ALA A 140 2.63 -4.86 -4.60
C ALA A 140 3.16 -5.23 -6.00
N ASN A 141 3.05 -4.27 -6.94
CA ASN A 141 3.70 -4.34 -8.26
C ASN A 141 4.42 -3.01 -8.51
N PRO A 142 5.52 -2.99 -9.24
CA PRO A 142 6.18 -1.75 -9.65
C PRO A 142 5.22 -0.83 -10.38
N VAL A 143 5.27 0.46 -10.10
CA VAL A 143 4.39 1.48 -10.69
C VAL A 143 5.23 2.51 -11.43
N THR A 144 4.96 2.70 -12.72
CA THR A 144 5.66 3.72 -13.51
C THR A 144 4.83 4.99 -13.56
N ILE A 145 5.43 6.12 -13.16
CA ILE A 145 4.85 7.45 -13.13
C ILE A 145 5.88 8.43 -13.67
N GLY A 146 5.50 9.22 -14.69
CA GLY A 146 6.40 10.20 -15.29
C GLY A 146 7.73 9.60 -15.82
N GLY A 147 7.71 8.33 -16.24
CA GLY A 147 8.91 7.62 -16.70
C GLY A 147 9.76 7.01 -15.58
N THR A 148 9.38 7.19 -14.32
CA THR A 148 10.06 6.62 -13.15
C THR A 148 9.29 5.42 -12.62
N THR A 149 9.98 4.31 -12.40
CA THR A 149 9.38 3.08 -11.84
C THR A 149 9.65 3.00 -10.35
N ILE A 150 8.58 2.97 -9.56
CA ILE A 150 8.61 2.93 -8.09
C ILE A 150 8.28 1.51 -7.65
N GLU A 151 9.15 0.91 -6.85
CA GLU A 151 8.91 -0.37 -6.17
C GLU A 151 8.66 -0.17 -4.67
N SER A 152 9.36 0.78 -4.08
CA SER A 152 9.25 1.10 -2.66
C SER A 152 9.52 2.57 -2.40
N LEU A 153 8.97 3.08 -1.30
CA LEU A 153 9.22 4.43 -0.79
C LEU A 153 9.71 4.32 0.64
N LYS A 154 10.69 5.12 1.01
CA LYS A 154 11.17 5.23 2.39
C LYS A 154 10.54 6.43 3.09
N TRP A 155 10.34 6.30 4.37
CA TRP A 155 9.85 7.40 5.19
C TRP A 155 10.99 8.36 5.54
N ASP A 156 10.77 9.64 5.27
CA ASP A 156 11.62 10.74 5.71
C ASP A 156 10.97 11.38 6.95
N ASP A 157 11.61 11.23 8.11
CA ASP A 157 11.10 11.75 9.37
C ASP A 157 11.16 13.29 9.45
N ALA A 158 12.14 13.92 8.78
CA ALA A 158 12.31 15.37 8.80
C ALA A 158 11.21 16.06 7.98
N GLU A 159 10.97 15.56 6.78
CA GLU A 159 9.97 16.11 5.86
C GLU A 159 8.58 15.52 6.05
N ARG A 160 8.45 14.44 6.86
CA ARG A 160 7.20 13.69 7.10
C ARG A 160 6.52 13.23 5.81
N LYS A 161 7.31 12.62 4.94
CA LYS A 161 6.90 12.15 3.61
C LYS A 161 7.42 10.75 3.33
N LEU A 162 6.73 10.03 2.46
CA LEU A 162 7.29 8.85 1.80
C LEU A 162 8.08 9.32 0.58
N VAL A 163 9.32 8.90 0.45
CA VAL A 163 10.25 9.36 -0.60
C VAL A 163 10.80 8.17 -1.38
N PHE A 164 10.78 8.29 -2.69
CA PHE A 164 11.56 7.50 -3.63
C PHE A 164 12.51 8.43 -4.37
N LYS A 165 13.76 8.03 -4.56
CA LYS A 165 14.76 8.78 -5.31
C LYS A 165 15.60 7.85 -6.15
N ASP A 166 15.72 8.18 -7.42
CA ASP A 166 16.70 7.60 -8.33
C ASP A 166 17.67 8.68 -8.84
N ASP A 167 18.50 8.37 -9.84
CA ASP A 167 19.49 9.30 -10.40
C ASP A 167 18.87 10.50 -11.13
N LYS A 168 17.61 10.41 -11.52
CA LYS A 168 16.91 11.39 -12.37
C LYS A 168 15.77 12.09 -11.66
N ASN A 169 15.05 11.36 -10.81
CA ASN A 169 13.79 11.84 -10.26
C ASN A 169 13.68 11.59 -8.76
N THR A 170 12.96 12.48 -8.12
CA THR A 170 12.50 12.33 -6.74
C THR A 170 10.98 12.31 -6.73
N ILE A 171 10.39 11.29 -6.13
CA ILE A 171 8.95 11.19 -5.89
C ILE A 171 8.71 11.26 -4.40
N GLU A 172 7.82 12.16 -4.00
CA GLU A 172 7.44 12.40 -2.62
C GLU A 172 5.94 12.22 -2.47
N ILE A 173 5.52 11.53 -1.41
CA ILE A 173 4.12 11.39 -1.03
C ILE A 173 3.97 11.89 0.39
N GLY A 174 3.24 12.96 0.57
CA GLY A 174 3.02 13.58 1.87
C GLY A 174 1.58 14.04 2.06
N THR A 175 1.30 14.57 3.25
CA THR A 175 -0.01 15.16 3.52
C THR A 175 -0.26 16.35 2.61
N LEU A 176 -1.43 16.40 1.99
CA LEU A 176 -1.83 17.54 1.18
C LEU A 176 -1.92 18.79 2.07
N PRO A 177 -1.12 19.83 1.83
CA PRO A 177 -1.17 21.06 2.63
C PRO A 177 -2.52 21.74 2.49
N ILE A 178 -3.07 22.24 3.59
CA ILE A 178 -4.38 22.93 3.62
C ILE A 178 -4.40 24.13 2.67
N ASN A 179 -3.32 24.89 2.58
CA ASN A 179 -3.19 26.02 1.66
C ASN A 179 -3.33 25.59 0.18
N ARG A 180 -2.98 24.37 -0.18
CA ARG A 180 -3.18 23.85 -1.55
C ARG A 180 -4.63 23.52 -1.86
N ILE A 181 -5.41 23.12 -0.84
CA ILE A 181 -6.85 22.90 -0.99
C ILE A 181 -7.56 24.23 -1.26
N PHE A 182 -7.02 25.32 -0.71
CA PHE A 182 -7.63 26.65 -0.78
C PHE A 182 -6.93 27.63 -1.71
N ASN A 183 -5.72 27.33 -2.20
CA ASN A 183 -4.94 28.21 -3.09
C ASN A 183 -5.24 28.01 -4.57
N GLN A 184 -6.47 27.68 -4.93
CA GLN A 184 -6.86 27.70 -6.32
C GLN A 184 -7.11 29.13 -6.74
N THR A 185 -6.29 29.64 -7.65
CA THR A 185 -6.35 30.99 -8.21
C THR A 185 -7.52 31.20 -9.19
N THR A 186 -8.46 30.28 -9.24
CA THR A 186 -9.67 30.41 -10.06
C THR A 186 -10.84 30.79 -9.18
N ASP A 187 -11.62 31.78 -9.58
CA ASP A 187 -12.83 32.25 -8.89
C ASP A 187 -13.94 31.19 -8.73
N THR A 188 -13.65 29.96 -9.16
CA THR A 188 -14.60 28.86 -9.11
C THR A 188 -14.09 27.78 -8.18
N TRP A 189 -14.76 27.62 -7.04
CA TRP A 189 -14.46 26.58 -6.05
C TRP A 189 -15.21 25.29 -6.41
N TYR A 190 -14.46 24.25 -6.82
CA TYR A 190 -15.04 22.94 -7.04
C TYR A 190 -14.91 22.10 -5.76
N PHE A 191 -15.99 21.96 -5.01
CA PHE A 191 -16.09 20.92 -4.00
C PHE A 191 -16.40 19.59 -4.69
N ALA A 192 -15.37 18.87 -5.09
CA ALA A 192 -15.48 17.59 -5.79
C ALA A 192 -16.04 16.47 -4.91
N ASN A 193 -16.48 16.75 -3.66
CA ASN A 193 -16.92 15.72 -2.75
C ASN A 193 -18.26 16.05 -2.10
N LYS A 194 -19.31 15.32 -2.48
CA LYS A 194 -20.63 15.33 -1.82
C LYS A 194 -20.58 14.93 -0.33
N ARG A 195 -19.42 14.56 0.20
CA ARG A 195 -19.19 14.14 1.59
C ARG A 195 -18.50 15.20 2.46
N SER A 196 -18.63 16.49 2.12
CA SER A 196 -18.23 17.53 3.07
C SER A 196 -19.05 17.36 4.36
N SER A 197 -18.37 17.45 5.52
CA SER A 197 -19.07 17.29 6.80
C SER A 197 -20.19 18.33 6.92
N THR A 198 -21.28 17.98 7.57
CA THR A 198 -22.41 18.88 7.84
C THR A 198 -21.94 20.18 8.51
N ARG A 199 -20.93 20.08 9.38
CA ARG A 199 -20.32 21.23 10.07
C ARG A 199 -19.59 22.19 9.12
N PHE A 200 -18.90 21.69 8.10
CA PHE A 200 -18.26 22.53 7.10
C PHE A 200 -19.29 23.27 6.25
N ARG A 201 -20.37 22.58 5.87
CA ARG A 201 -21.50 23.20 5.12
C ARG A 201 -22.19 24.27 5.93
N GLN A 202 -22.36 24.09 7.25
CA GLN A 202 -22.93 25.09 8.13
C GLN A 202 -22.07 26.34 8.26
N LEU A 203 -20.75 26.17 8.36
CA LEU A 203 -19.80 27.29 8.42
C LEU A 203 -19.68 28.05 7.09
N TRP A 204 -19.95 27.39 5.97
CA TRP A 204 -19.89 28.02 4.66
C TRP A 204 -21.14 28.82 4.33
N ASN A 205 -22.29 28.46 4.86
CA ASN A 205 -23.57 29.10 4.63
C ASN A 205 -23.94 30.14 5.70
N SER A 206 -23.04 30.38 6.66
CA SER A 206 -23.15 31.44 7.68
C SER A 206 -22.34 32.67 7.29
#